data_68bb28c0e90c0bd201f60e93c24b987f
#
_entry.id   68bb28c0e90c0bd201f60e93c24b987f
#
_cell.length_a   1.000
_cell.length_b   1.000
_cell.length_c   1.000
_cell.angle_alpha   90.00
_cell.angle_beta   90.00
_cell.angle_gamma   90.00
#
_symmetry.space_group_name_H-M   'P 1'
#
loop_
_entity.id
_entity.type
_entity.pdbx_description
1 polymer ?
#
loop_
_entity_poly.entity_id
_entity_poly.type
_entity_poly.pdbx_seq_one_letter_code
_entity_poly.pdbx_strand_id
1 'polypeptide(L)'
;QSDVDDLIAALGLPVWPLPRPKPVLWLAIDDGSGPRLVGVAQANAARSVLDRAIERGYRLGLPSGAAAEQALAGAIWRKDTAAVARASAKYSPPMQLIGKLYRNAAGWTADWVFVDNGNVLSSWTSSDGDARRAMAAGADGAADALVKRYAKRVDSGVPGVYRVVITGISSADDYLRVSAALQGVSVLRSIRPVSANGDRMELDLELLTGISGLNRMLGDDSPLVSVSVPTEGPIILENEHAEYRLK
;
A
#
# COMPACT_ATOMS: atom_id res chain seq x y z
N GLN A 1 11.71 -9.04 -1.09
CA GLN A 1 10.49 -8.20 -1.11
C GLN A 1 10.08 -7.79 0.32
N SER A 2 10.24 -8.69 1.32
CA SER A 2 10.02 -8.36 2.74
C SER A 2 10.88 -7.18 3.18
N ASP A 3 12.17 -7.19 2.89
CA ASP A 3 13.13 -6.17 3.32
C ASP A 3 12.77 -4.76 2.80
N VAL A 4 12.24 -4.68 1.58
CA VAL A 4 11.77 -3.40 1.00
C VAL A 4 10.47 -2.95 1.65
N ASP A 5 9.54 -3.87 1.89
CA ASP A 5 8.27 -3.57 2.56
C ASP A 5 8.52 -3.11 4.01
N ASP A 6 9.50 -3.74 4.70
CA ASP A 6 9.92 -3.37 6.04
C ASP A 6 10.57 -1.99 6.09
N LEU A 7 11.41 -1.66 5.10
CA LEU A 7 11.99 -0.33 4.96
C LEU A 7 10.92 0.75 4.69
N ILE A 8 9.99 0.49 3.78
CA ILE A 8 8.88 1.39 3.47
C ILE A 8 8.02 1.61 4.73
N ALA A 9 7.70 0.53 5.47
CA ALA A 9 6.96 0.59 6.71
C ALA A 9 7.71 1.37 7.79
N ALA A 10 9.04 1.17 7.91
CA ALA A 10 9.88 1.90 8.85
C ALA A 10 9.91 3.41 8.55
N LEU A 11 9.79 3.81 7.29
CA LEU A 11 9.67 5.21 6.87
C LEU A 11 8.26 5.79 7.07
N GLY A 12 7.31 5.04 7.64
CA GLY A 12 5.92 5.48 7.85
C GLY A 12 5.11 5.58 6.57
N LEU A 13 5.63 5.06 5.47
CA LEU A 13 4.93 5.05 4.20
C LEU A 13 3.91 3.90 4.19
N PRO A 14 2.76 4.08 3.53
CA PRO A 14 1.75 3.04 3.47
C PRO A 14 2.24 1.86 2.63
N VAL A 15 2.15 0.66 3.21
CA VAL A 15 2.43 -0.59 2.51
C VAL A 15 1.11 -1.26 2.13
N TRP A 16 0.99 -1.66 0.87
CA TRP A 16 -0.13 -2.44 0.40
C TRP A 16 0.23 -3.94 0.45
N PRO A 17 -0.24 -4.67 1.48
CA PRO A 17 0.19 -6.03 1.73
C PRO A 17 -0.30 -7.03 0.68
N LEU A 18 0.37 -8.17 0.59
CA LEU A 18 -0.09 -9.34 -0.15
C LEU A 18 -0.92 -10.26 0.77
N PRO A 19 -1.85 -11.08 0.22
CA PRO A 19 -2.28 -11.12 -1.19
C PRO A 19 -3.17 -9.91 -1.56
N ARG A 20 -2.92 -9.35 -2.74
CA ARG A 20 -3.74 -8.23 -3.23
C ARG A 20 -5.06 -8.72 -3.80
N PRO A 21 -6.18 -8.04 -3.55
CA PRO A 21 -7.47 -8.42 -4.10
C PRO A 21 -7.47 -8.36 -5.63
N LYS A 22 -8.32 -9.17 -6.25
CA LYS A 22 -8.52 -9.22 -7.69
C LYS A 22 -9.97 -8.85 -8.01
N PRO A 23 -10.30 -7.54 -8.09
CA PRO A 23 -11.65 -7.10 -8.43
C PRO A 23 -12.09 -7.62 -9.81
N VAL A 24 -13.40 -7.79 -10.00
CA VAL A 24 -13.98 -8.10 -11.32
C VAL A 24 -14.26 -6.79 -12.04
N LEU A 25 -13.76 -6.66 -13.26
CA LEU A 25 -14.04 -5.55 -14.15
C LEU A 25 -15.34 -5.79 -14.92
N TRP A 26 -16.35 -4.98 -14.64
CA TRP A 26 -17.60 -4.90 -15.38
C TRP A 26 -17.58 -3.67 -16.27
N LEU A 27 -17.08 -3.83 -17.50
CA LEU A 27 -16.93 -2.75 -18.46
C LEU A 27 -17.95 -2.88 -19.59
N ALA A 28 -18.78 -1.85 -19.78
CA ALA A 28 -19.65 -1.73 -20.94
C ALA A 28 -19.12 -0.64 -21.87
N ILE A 29 -19.00 -0.94 -23.16
CA ILE A 29 -18.52 0.01 -24.20
C ILE A 29 -19.65 0.29 -25.17
N ASP A 30 -19.89 1.57 -25.46
CA ASP A 30 -20.76 2.05 -26.52
C ASP A 30 -19.96 2.86 -27.56
N ASP A 31 -19.78 2.28 -28.72
CA ASP A 31 -19.12 2.87 -29.89
C ASP A 31 -20.12 3.56 -30.85
N GLY A 32 -21.39 3.69 -30.43
CA GLY A 32 -22.48 4.20 -31.25
C GLY A 32 -23.48 3.12 -31.67
N SER A 33 -23.20 1.85 -31.37
CA SER A 33 -24.09 0.71 -31.68
C SER A 33 -24.90 0.23 -30.47
N GLY A 34 -24.79 0.95 -29.34
CA GLY A 34 -25.35 0.58 -28.04
C GLY A 34 -24.35 -0.12 -27.14
N PRO A 35 -24.60 -0.08 -25.80
CA PRO A 35 -23.67 -0.60 -24.82
C PRO A 35 -23.54 -2.13 -24.88
N ARG A 36 -22.30 -2.62 -24.93
CA ARG A 36 -21.95 -4.05 -24.93
C ARG A 36 -20.98 -4.36 -23.80
N LEU A 37 -21.24 -5.41 -23.06
CA LEU A 37 -20.35 -5.88 -22.00
C LEU A 37 -19.08 -6.50 -22.60
N VAL A 38 -17.94 -6.16 -22.02
CA VAL A 38 -16.65 -6.78 -22.31
C VAL A 38 -16.47 -8.01 -21.43
N GLY A 39 -16.49 -9.19 -22.00
CA GLY A 39 -16.17 -10.45 -21.35
C GLY A 39 -14.78 -10.97 -21.72
N VAL A 40 -14.45 -12.17 -21.23
CA VAL A 40 -13.15 -12.82 -21.50
C VAL A 40 -12.85 -12.93 -22.99
N ALA A 41 -13.85 -13.26 -23.83
CA ALA A 41 -13.66 -13.36 -25.28
C ALA A 41 -13.28 -12.03 -25.95
N GLN A 42 -13.61 -10.90 -25.34
CA GLN A 42 -13.32 -9.55 -25.81
C GLN A 42 -12.20 -8.86 -24.97
N ALA A 43 -11.35 -9.63 -24.27
CA ALA A 43 -10.32 -9.09 -23.39
C ALA A 43 -9.41 -8.02 -24.04
N ASN A 44 -9.17 -8.12 -25.35
CA ASN A 44 -8.40 -7.12 -26.09
C ASN A 44 -9.05 -5.72 -26.06
N ALA A 45 -10.38 -5.62 -25.98
CA ALA A 45 -11.06 -4.35 -25.85
C ALA A 45 -10.80 -3.65 -24.49
N ALA A 46 -10.52 -4.44 -23.43
CA ALA A 46 -10.19 -3.94 -22.10
C ALA A 46 -8.68 -3.94 -21.81
N ARG A 47 -7.82 -4.22 -22.79
CA ARG A 47 -6.39 -4.46 -22.57
C ARG A 47 -5.71 -3.31 -21.82
N SER A 48 -5.98 -2.08 -22.19
CA SER A 48 -5.34 -0.90 -21.57
C SER A 48 -5.62 -0.78 -20.07
N VAL A 49 -6.84 -1.06 -19.61
CA VAL A 49 -7.18 -1.05 -18.18
C VAL A 49 -6.60 -2.26 -17.46
N LEU A 50 -6.53 -3.44 -18.11
CA LEU A 50 -5.94 -4.64 -17.54
C LEU A 50 -4.42 -4.50 -17.35
N ASP A 51 -3.71 -4.03 -18.38
CA ASP A 51 -2.28 -3.79 -18.34
C ASP A 51 -1.93 -2.71 -17.31
N ARG A 52 -2.72 -1.62 -17.27
CA ARG A 52 -2.53 -0.55 -16.28
C ARG A 52 -2.74 -1.03 -14.85
N ALA A 53 -3.69 -1.93 -14.60
CA ALA A 53 -3.86 -2.54 -13.29
C ALA A 53 -2.61 -3.32 -12.85
N ILE A 54 -1.99 -4.07 -13.77
CA ILE A 54 -0.75 -4.79 -13.50
C ILE A 54 0.40 -3.82 -13.18
N GLU A 55 0.55 -2.74 -13.92
CA GLU A 55 1.54 -1.68 -13.65
C GLU A 55 1.33 -1.05 -12.26
N ARG A 56 0.07 -0.90 -11.84
CA ARG A 56 -0.30 -0.40 -10.51
C ARG A 56 -0.21 -1.48 -9.42
N GLY A 57 0.24 -2.69 -9.78
CA GLY A 57 0.55 -3.77 -8.85
C GLY A 57 -0.64 -4.61 -8.40
N TYR A 58 -1.78 -4.60 -9.11
CA TYR A 58 -2.91 -5.49 -8.85
C TYR A 58 -3.43 -6.10 -10.15
N ARG A 59 -4.43 -6.98 -10.07
CA ARG A 59 -5.02 -7.63 -11.25
C ARG A 59 -6.52 -7.45 -11.25
N LEU A 60 -7.10 -7.33 -12.46
CA LEU A 60 -8.53 -7.35 -12.68
C LEU A 60 -8.94 -8.70 -13.30
N GLY A 61 -10.08 -9.24 -12.87
CA GLY A 61 -10.76 -10.33 -13.53
C GLY A 61 -11.77 -9.79 -14.54
N LEU A 62 -12.08 -10.58 -15.57
CA LEU A 62 -13.18 -10.29 -16.49
C LEU A 62 -14.34 -11.27 -16.26
N PRO A 63 -15.62 -10.85 -16.45
CA PRO A 63 -16.75 -11.76 -16.48
C PRO A 63 -16.64 -12.70 -17.69
N SER A 64 -17.33 -13.84 -17.62
CA SER A 64 -17.33 -14.82 -18.74
C SER A 64 -17.87 -14.23 -20.04
N GLY A 65 -18.77 -13.25 -19.93
CA GLY A 65 -19.48 -12.67 -21.08
C GLY A 65 -20.63 -13.53 -21.59
N ALA A 66 -21.12 -14.48 -20.79
CA ALA A 66 -22.30 -15.28 -21.13
C ALA A 66 -23.55 -14.40 -21.34
N ALA A 67 -24.56 -14.92 -22.03
CA ALA A 67 -25.75 -14.15 -22.41
C ALA A 67 -26.44 -13.46 -21.21
N ALA A 68 -26.52 -14.13 -20.06
CA ALA A 68 -27.09 -13.56 -18.84
C ALA A 68 -26.26 -12.36 -18.30
N GLU A 69 -24.95 -12.36 -18.52
CA GLU A 69 -24.07 -11.26 -18.13
C GLU A 69 -24.12 -10.12 -19.15
N GLN A 70 -24.28 -10.42 -20.45
CA GLN A 70 -24.50 -9.38 -21.47
C GLN A 70 -25.73 -8.52 -21.17
N ALA A 71 -26.78 -9.10 -20.58
CA ALA A 71 -27.97 -8.37 -20.17
C ALA A 71 -27.67 -7.30 -19.09
N LEU A 72 -26.53 -7.39 -18.39
CA LEU A 72 -26.12 -6.40 -17.39
C LEU A 72 -25.54 -5.10 -18.00
N ALA A 73 -25.28 -5.04 -19.31
CA ALA A 73 -24.81 -3.82 -19.94
C ALA A 73 -25.71 -2.62 -19.63
N GLY A 74 -27.04 -2.81 -19.63
CA GLY A 74 -27.99 -1.79 -19.24
C GLY A 74 -27.92 -1.40 -17.74
N ALA A 75 -27.66 -2.34 -16.85
CA ALA A 75 -27.47 -2.07 -15.42
C ALA A 75 -26.18 -1.27 -15.19
N ILE A 76 -25.06 -1.64 -15.84
CA ILE A 76 -23.81 -0.89 -15.81
C ILE A 76 -24.04 0.54 -16.29
N TRP A 77 -24.80 0.70 -17.39
CA TRP A 77 -25.09 2.00 -17.97
C TRP A 77 -25.84 2.93 -17.01
N ARG A 78 -26.77 2.38 -16.25
CA ARG A 78 -27.51 3.12 -15.20
C ARG A 78 -26.79 3.22 -13.87
N LYS A 79 -25.58 2.66 -13.76
CA LYS A 79 -24.81 2.56 -12.51
C LYS A 79 -25.57 1.79 -11.40
N ASP A 80 -26.32 0.75 -11.79
CA ASP A 80 -27.00 -0.15 -10.85
C ASP A 80 -25.98 -1.12 -10.21
N THR A 81 -25.28 -0.63 -9.20
CA THR A 81 -24.23 -1.37 -8.51
C THR A 81 -24.75 -2.61 -7.82
N ALA A 82 -26.04 -2.60 -7.36
CA ALA A 82 -26.64 -3.73 -6.70
C ALA A 82 -26.88 -4.91 -7.67
N ALA A 83 -27.34 -4.63 -8.90
CA ALA A 83 -27.48 -5.66 -9.94
C ALA A 83 -26.13 -6.27 -10.30
N VAL A 84 -25.09 -5.45 -10.46
CA VAL A 84 -23.73 -5.90 -10.77
C VAL A 84 -23.14 -6.70 -9.62
N ALA A 85 -23.34 -6.28 -8.37
CA ALA A 85 -22.86 -7.01 -7.18
C ALA A 85 -23.47 -8.41 -7.09
N ARG A 86 -24.79 -8.53 -7.33
CA ARG A 86 -25.47 -9.85 -7.38
C ARG A 86 -24.90 -10.76 -8.45
N ALA A 87 -24.65 -10.25 -9.65
CA ALA A 87 -24.05 -11.02 -10.73
C ALA A 87 -22.59 -11.41 -10.45
N SER A 88 -21.88 -10.59 -9.63
CA SER A 88 -20.51 -10.85 -9.22
C SER A 88 -20.37 -11.89 -8.11
N ALA A 89 -21.48 -12.32 -7.48
CA ALA A 89 -21.44 -13.25 -6.35
C ALA A 89 -20.71 -14.58 -6.66
N LYS A 90 -20.72 -15.00 -7.91
CA LYS A 90 -19.98 -16.19 -8.37
C LYS A 90 -18.48 -15.97 -8.57
N TYR A 91 -18.03 -14.73 -8.55
CA TYR A 91 -16.62 -14.36 -8.65
C TYR A 91 -16.11 -13.95 -7.27
N SER A 92 -14.92 -14.40 -6.91
CA SER A 92 -14.25 -14.00 -5.68
C SER A 92 -13.04 -13.14 -6.02
N PRO A 93 -12.81 -12.04 -5.31
CA PRO A 93 -13.49 -11.44 -4.15
C PRO A 93 -14.73 -10.60 -4.52
N PRO A 94 -15.53 -10.16 -3.53
CA PRO A 94 -16.77 -9.39 -3.75
C PRO A 94 -16.53 -7.92 -4.14
N MET A 95 -15.46 -7.65 -4.87
CA MET A 95 -15.09 -6.32 -5.35
C MET A 95 -15.34 -6.18 -6.83
N GLN A 96 -15.87 -5.05 -7.24
CA GLN A 96 -16.16 -4.74 -8.63
C GLN A 96 -15.61 -3.38 -9.02
N LEU A 97 -14.92 -3.33 -10.16
CA LEU A 97 -14.66 -2.10 -10.89
C LEU A 97 -15.71 -2.04 -12.02
N ILE A 98 -16.64 -1.10 -11.93
CA ILE A 98 -17.73 -0.93 -12.88
C ILE A 98 -17.42 0.29 -13.73
N GLY A 99 -17.39 0.12 -15.05
CA GLY A 99 -17.10 1.19 -16.00
C GLY A 99 -18.04 1.20 -17.17
N LYS A 100 -18.39 2.38 -17.63
CA LYS A 100 -18.99 2.59 -18.94
C LYS A 100 -18.13 3.53 -19.77
N LEU A 101 -17.77 3.09 -20.97
CA LEU A 101 -16.99 3.88 -21.93
C LEU A 101 -17.89 4.26 -23.10
N TYR A 102 -17.91 5.53 -23.43
CA TYR A 102 -18.70 6.07 -24.55
C TYR A 102 -18.01 7.22 -25.24
N ARG A 103 -18.41 7.46 -26.49
CA ARG A 103 -17.90 8.56 -27.28
C ARG A 103 -18.81 9.77 -27.16
N ASN A 104 -18.21 10.95 -27.07
CA ASN A 104 -18.90 12.26 -27.11
C ASN A 104 -18.15 13.21 -28.05
N ALA A 105 -18.60 14.46 -28.15
CA ALA A 105 -18.00 15.44 -29.05
C ALA A 105 -16.52 15.76 -28.71
N ALA A 106 -16.10 15.58 -27.46
CA ALA A 106 -14.74 15.84 -27.00
C ALA A 106 -13.80 14.62 -27.10
N GLY A 107 -14.31 13.46 -27.51
CA GLY A 107 -13.55 12.21 -27.58
C GLY A 107 -14.22 11.07 -26.83
N TRP A 108 -13.46 10.35 -26.02
CA TRP A 108 -13.94 9.23 -25.22
C TRP A 108 -14.06 9.62 -23.75
N THR A 109 -15.15 9.20 -23.14
CA THR A 109 -15.39 9.39 -21.70
C THR A 109 -15.67 8.05 -21.04
N ALA A 110 -15.09 7.83 -19.90
CA ALA A 110 -15.36 6.65 -19.06
C ALA A 110 -15.82 7.09 -17.67
N ASP A 111 -16.97 6.61 -17.24
CA ASP A 111 -17.48 6.76 -15.88
C ASP A 111 -17.20 5.48 -15.10
N TRP A 112 -16.63 5.62 -13.92
CA TRP A 112 -16.19 4.54 -13.08
C TRP A 112 -16.85 4.54 -11.71
N VAL A 113 -17.11 3.34 -11.20
CA VAL A 113 -17.54 3.11 -9.81
C VAL A 113 -16.76 1.92 -9.27
N PHE A 114 -16.13 2.07 -8.11
CA PHE A 114 -15.48 0.98 -7.40
C PHE A 114 -16.30 0.57 -6.18
N VAL A 115 -16.64 -0.73 -6.12
CA VAL A 115 -17.53 -1.31 -5.11
C VAL A 115 -16.79 -2.40 -4.34
N ASP A 116 -16.96 -2.43 -3.04
CA ASP A 116 -16.47 -3.48 -2.14
C ASP A 116 -17.59 -3.91 -1.19
N ASN A 117 -17.90 -5.21 -1.19
CA ASN A 117 -18.98 -5.78 -0.38
C ASN A 117 -20.31 -5.01 -0.51
N GLY A 118 -20.68 -4.61 -1.73
CA GLY A 118 -21.89 -3.85 -2.02
C GLY A 118 -21.83 -2.36 -1.70
N ASN A 119 -20.75 -1.87 -1.09
CA ASN A 119 -20.56 -0.45 -0.77
C ASN A 119 -19.75 0.25 -1.85
N VAL A 120 -20.21 1.41 -2.30
CA VAL A 120 -19.45 2.26 -3.21
C VAL A 120 -18.31 2.90 -2.44
N LEU A 121 -17.06 2.58 -2.80
CA LEU A 121 -15.86 3.18 -2.20
C LEU A 121 -15.45 4.47 -2.90
N SER A 122 -15.60 4.52 -4.22
CA SER A 122 -15.20 5.67 -5.02
C SER A 122 -15.95 5.69 -6.36
N SER A 123 -16.12 6.89 -6.92
CA SER A 123 -16.60 7.09 -8.29
C SER A 123 -15.85 8.25 -8.93
N TRP A 124 -15.54 8.13 -10.22
CA TRP A 124 -14.84 9.17 -10.99
C TRP A 124 -15.16 9.07 -12.47
N THR A 125 -14.81 10.11 -13.18
CA THR A 125 -14.91 10.17 -14.64
C THR A 125 -13.54 10.49 -15.23
N SER A 126 -13.20 9.85 -16.33
CA SER A 126 -12.01 10.11 -17.12
C SER A 126 -12.40 10.41 -18.56
N SER A 127 -11.70 11.34 -19.21
CA SER A 127 -11.93 11.69 -20.61
C SER A 127 -10.61 11.87 -21.34
N ASP A 128 -10.54 11.35 -22.57
CA ASP A 128 -9.37 11.49 -23.43
C ASP A 128 -9.79 11.39 -24.92
N GLY A 129 -8.99 11.94 -25.81
CA GLY A 129 -9.15 11.72 -27.25
C GLY A 129 -8.96 10.26 -27.68
N ASP A 130 -8.24 9.48 -26.88
CA ASP A 130 -7.98 8.05 -27.09
C ASP A 130 -8.74 7.20 -26.04
N ALA A 131 -9.57 6.28 -26.53
CA ALA A 131 -10.34 5.34 -25.71
C ALA A 131 -9.46 4.53 -24.74
N ARG A 132 -8.25 4.16 -25.15
CA ARG A 132 -7.33 3.37 -24.34
C ARG A 132 -6.84 4.14 -23.11
N ARG A 133 -6.54 5.45 -23.26
CA ARG A 133 -6.13 6.29 -22.14
C ARG A 133 -7.30 6.58 -21.21
N ALA A 134 -8.49 6.86 -21.77
CA ALA A 134 -9.70 7.01 -20.96
C ALA A 134 -10.00 5.76 -20.11
N MET A 135 -9.79 4.54 -20.67
CA MET A 135 -9.96 3.28 -19.94
C MET A 135 -8.86 3.05 -18.89
N ALA A 136 -7.60 3.33 -19.21
CA ALA A 136 -6.48 3.10 -18.30
C ALA A 136 -6.65 3.86 -16.97
N ALA A 137 -7.21 5.09 -17.01
CA ALA A 137 -7.53 5.88 -15.84
C ALA A 137 -8.51 5.19 -14.87
N GLY A 138 -9.30 4.21 -15.33
CA GLY A 138 -10.12 3.36 -14.48
C GLY A 138 -9.28 2.51 -13.52
N ALA A 139 -8.18 1.96 -14.03
CA ALA A 139 -7.26 1.19 -13.19
C ALA A 139 -6.52 2.06 -12.16
N ASP A 140 -6.18 3.29 -12.52
CA ASP A 140 -5.54 4.23 -11.59
C ASP A 140 -6.46 4.57 -10.42
N GLY A 141 -7.71 4.97 -10.68
CA GLY A 141 -8.66 5.29 -9.63
C GLY A 141 -9.02 4.10 -8.74
N ALA A 142 -9.10 2.89 -9.31
CA ALA A 142 -9.30 1.68 -8.53
C ALA A 142 -8.09 1.36 -7.63
N ALA A 143 -6.86 1.54 -8.13
CA ALA A 143 -5.65 1.38 -7.33
C ALA A 143 -5.64 2.35 -6.13
N ASP A 144 -5.98 3.61 -6.37
CA ASP A 144 -6.03 4.63 -5.31
C ASP A 144 -7.10 4.30 -4.26
N ALA A 145 -8.27 3.81 -4.67
CA ALA A 145 -9.32 3.34 -3.75
C ALA A 145 -8.88 2.12 -2.92
N LEU A 146 -8.18 1.17 -3.56
CA LEU A 146 -7.62 0.00 -2.88
C LEU A 146 -6.52 0.39 -1.88
N VAL A 147 -5.60 1.26 -2.27
CA VAL A 147 -4.56 1.76 -1.37
C VAL A 147 -5.19 2.47 -0.18
N LYS A 148 -6.13 3.37 -0.40
CA LYS A 148 -6.84 4.07 0.68
C LYS A 148 -7.54 3.11 1.66
N ARG A 149 -8.08 2.00 1.16
CA ARG A 149 -8.82 1.01 1.95
C ARG A 149 -7.93 0.01 2.67
N TYR A 150 -6.87 -0.47 2.01
CA TYR A 150 -6.10 -1.64 2.45
C TYR A 150 -4.65 -1.35 2.81
N ALA A 151 -4.06 -0.24 2.35
CA ALA A 151 -2.71 0.10 2.74
C ALA A 151 -2.67 0.41 4.25
N LYS A 152 -1.82 -0.31 4.94
CA LYS A 152 -1.57 -0.09 6.36
C LYS A 152 -0.46 0.94 6.48
N ARG A 153 -0.73 2.03 7.19
CA ARG A 153 0.33 2.86 7.76
C ARG A 153 0.75 2.20 9.05
N VAL A 154 2.01 1.94 9.16
CA VAL A 154 2.62 1.57 10.44
C VAL A 154 3.05 2.88 11.07
N ASP A 155 2.66 3.13 12.32
CA ASP A 155 3.15 4.29 13.05
C ASP A 155 4.67 4.21 13.10
N SER A 156 5.29 5.10 12.35
CA SER A 156 6.71 5.38 12.47
C SER A 156 6.80 6.52 13.47
N GLY A 157 7.51 6.34 14.56
CA GLY A 157 7.68 7.39 15.55
C GLY A 157 8.20 8.72 14.94
N VAL A 158 8.26 9.77 15.74
CA VAL A 158 8.62 11.11 15.27
C VAL A 158 10.13 11.16 14.92
N PRO A 159 10.53 11.74 13.77
CA PRO A 159 11.94 12.00 13.47
C PRO A 159 12.59 12.88 14.54
N GLY A 160 13.81 12.57 14.92
CA GLY A 160 14.51 13.37 15.94
C GLY A 160 15.78 12.72 16.45
N VAL A 161 16.40 13.38 17.42
CA VAL A 161 17.56 12.86 18.15
C VAL A 161 17.07 12.19 19.43
N TYR A 162 17.42 10.93 19.60
CA TYR A 162 17.01 10.10 20.73
C TYR A 162 18.23 9.62 21.50
N ARG A 163 18.21 9.81 22.80
CA ARG A 163 19.22 9.22 23.68
C ARG A 163 18.91 7.76 23.93
N VAL A 164 19.89 6.91 23.66
CA VAL A 164 19.78 5.46 23.79
C VAL A 164 20.88 4.96 24.71
N VAL A 165 20.53 4.06 25.60
CA VAL A 165 21.46 3.39 26.48
C VAL A 165 21.65 1.97 26.03
N ILE A 166 22.90 1.53 25.88
CA ILE A 166 23.24 0.16 25.53
C ILE A 166 24.07 -0.45 26.65
N THR A 167 23.65 -1.60 27.14
CA THR A 167 24.32 -2.36 28.22
C THR A 167 24.87 -3.69 27.69
N GLY A 168 25.79 -4.30 28.46
CA GLY A 168 26.42 -5.58 28.11
C GLY A 168 27.64 -5.44 27.22
N ILE A 169 28.26 -4.26 27.17
CA ILE A 169 29.48 -3.99 26.40
C ILE A 169 30.69 -4.22 27.34
N SER A 170 31.32 -5.39 27.25
CA SER A 170 32.43 -5.78 28.12
C SER A 170 33.78 -5.80 27.41
N SER A 171 33.79 -5.66 26.09
CA SER A 171 35.01 -5.75 25.28
C SER A 171 34.96 -4.78 24.07
N ALA A 172 36.10 -4.60 23.42
CA ALA A 172 36.19 -3.87 22.15
C ALA A 172 35.38 -4.57 21.03
N ASP A 173 35.33 -5.89 21.04
CA ASP A 173 34.57 -6.67 20.07
C ASP A 173 33.06 -6.43 20.24
N ASP A 174 32.58 -6.31 21.49
CA ASP A 174 31.17 -5.94 21.76
C ASP A 174 30.83 -4.56 21.21
N TYR A 175 31.74 -3.60 21.41
CA TYR A 175 31.57 -2.27 20.82
C TYR A 175 31.47 -2.31 19.29
N LEU A 176 32.32 -3.11 18.62
CA LEU A 176 32.27 -3.27 17.17
C LEU A 176 30.96 -3.92 16.70
N ARG A 177 30.45 -4.91 17.45
CA ARG A 177 29.16 -5.57 17.18
C ARG A 177 28.01 -4.57 17.29
N VAL A 178 27.98 -3.75 18.35
CA VAL A 178 26.98 -2.67 18.52
C VAL A 178 27.05 -1.69 17.38
N SER A 179 28.27 -1.23 17.03
CA SER A 179 28.47 -0.25 15.95
C SER A 179 28.04 -0.81 14.60
N ALA A 180 28.36 -2.05 14.29
CA ALA A 180 27.95 -2.70 13.05
C ALA A 180 26.41 -2.87 12.98
N ALA A 181 25.78 -3.27 14.08
CA ALA A 181 24.33 -3.41 14.15
C ALA A 181 23.62 -2.07 13.90
N LEU A 182 24.08 -1.00 14.52
CA LEU A 182 23.50 0.33 14.34
C LEU A 182 23.77 0.89 12.94
N GLN A 183 25.00 0.75 12.40
CA GLN A 183 25.34 1.23 11.05
C GLN A 183 24.53 0.52 9.94
N GLY A 184 24.07 -0.69 10.19
CA GLY A 184 23.18 -1.43 9.29
C GLY A 184 21.74 -0.93 9.24
N VAL A 185 21.36 -0.03 10.16
CA VAL A 185 19.98 0.47 10.26
C VAL A 185 19.75 1.66 9.33
N SER A 186 18.93 1.47 8.29
CA SER A 186 18.68 2.47 7.24
C SER A 186 17.91 3.71 7.72
N VAL A 187 17.22 3.64 8.86
CA VAL A 187 16.52 4.80 9.45
C VAL A 187 17.40 5.64 10.37
N LEU A 188 18.66 5.26 10.55
CA LEU A 188 19.63 5.98 11.35
C LEU A 188 20.49 6.90 10.48
N ARG A 189 20.48 8.20 10.80
CA ARG A 189 21.27 9.22 10.08
C ARG A 189 22.64 9.45 10.70
N SER A 190 22.69 9.55 12.02
CA SER A 190 23.93 9.81 12.72
C SER A 190 23.95 9.14 14.09
N ILE A 191 25.16 8.78 14.54
CA ILE A 191 25.44 8.23 15.87
C ILE A 191 26.44 9.16 16.53
N ARG A 192 26.10 9.65 17.72
CA ARG A 192 26.99 10.47 18.53
C ARG A 192 27.18 9.80 19.91
N PRO A 193 28.37 9.32 20.23
CA PRO A 193 28.67 8.88 21.59
C PRO A 193 28.57 10.03 22.58
N VAL A 194 27.94 9.78 23.71
CA VAL A 194 27.74 10.75 24.80
C VAL A 194 28.57 10.37 26.02
N SER A 195 28.45 9.12 26.47
CA SER A 195 29.23 8.63 27.59
C SER A 195 29.46 7.11 27.48
N ALA A 196 30.52 6.63 28.10
CA ALA A 196 30.77 5.21 28.29
C ALA A 196 31.30 4.98 29.72
N ASN A 197 30.65 4.10 30.48
CA ASN A 197 31.02 3.79 31.84
C ASN A 197 30.73 2.33 32.17
N GLY A 198 31.75 1.56 32.49
CA GLY A 198 31.65 0.12 32.71
C GLY A 198 31.18 -0.61 31.46
N ASP A 199 30.10 -1.36 31.58
CA ASP A 199 29.46 -2.10 30.49
C ASP A 199 28.33 -1.34 29.79
N ARG A 200 28.18 -0.03 30.11
CA ARG A 200 27.10 0.85 29.65
C ARG A 200 27.65 1.95 28.74
N MET A 201 26.96 2.17 27.63
CA MET A 201 27.22 3.25 26.70
C MET A 201 25.95 4.05 26.39
N GLU A 202 26.09 5.37 26.37
CA GLU A 202 25.02 6.29 25.97
C GLU A 202 25.32 6.90 24.61
N LEU A 203 24.35 6.84 23.73
CA LEU A 203 24.44 7.35 22.37
C LEU A 203 23.28 8.27 22.06
N ASP A 204 23.53 9.37 21.36
CA ASP A 204 22.51 10.15 20.68
C ASP A 204 22.38 9.63 19.25
N LEU A 205 21.20 9.11 18.90
CA LEU A 205 20.87 8.58 17.59
C LEU A 205 19.91 9.54 16.88
N GLU A 206 20.31 10.06 15.73
CA GLU A 206 19.39 10.81 14.86
C GLU A 206 18.61 9.83 14.00
N LEU A 207 17.32 9.68 14.32
CA LEU A 207 16.41 8.71 13.70
C LEU A 207 15.40 9.41 12.79
N LEU A 208 15.15 8.82 11.60
CA LEU A 208 14.11 9.27 10.67
C LEU A 208 12.71 8.91 11.13
N THR A 209 12.58 7.92 12.01
CA THR A 209 11.30 7.28 12.38
C THR A 209 11.19 6.99 13.87
N GLY A 210 11.94 7.69 14.70
CA GLY A 210 11.95 7.50 16.16
C GLY A 210 12.38 6.09 16.59
N ILE A 211 12.21 5.80 17.87
CA ILE A 211 12.59 4.51 18.51
C ILE A 211 11.74 3.34 17.94
N SER A 212 10.47 3.59 17.62
CA SER A 212 9.59 2.56 17.04
C SER A 212 10.12 2.02 15.71
N GLY A 213 10.63 2.93 14.84
CA GLY A 213 11.27 2.55 13.58
C GLY A 213 12.61 1.85 13.79
N LEU A 214 13.42 2.29 14.76
CA LEU A 214 14.66 1.63 15.14
C LEU A 214 14.41 0.18 15.57
N ASN A 215 13.47 -0.05 16.49
CA ASN A 215 13.14 -1.38 16.97
C ASN A 215 12.68 -2.32 15.86
N ARG A 216 11.92 -1.82 14.90
CA ARG A 216 11.45 -2.61 13.76
C ARG A 216 12.61 -3.02 12.84
N MET A 217 13.56 -2.11 12.63
CA MET A 217 14.72 -2.38 11.76
C MET A 217 15.76 -3.28 12.40
N LEU A 218 15.88 -3.24 13.73
CA LEU A 218 16.76 -4.17 14.45
C LEU A 218 16.28 -5.63 14.36
N GLY A 219 14.95 -5.86 14.41
CA GLY A 219 14.38 -7.22 14.28
C GLY A 219 14.83 -8.20 15.39
N ASP A 220 14.32 -9.43 15.32
CA ASP A 220 14.59 -10.48 16.33
C ASP A 220 16.01 -11.05 16.23
N ASP A 221 16.62 -11.02 15.06
CA ASP A 221 17.98 -11.53 14.79
C ASP A 221 19.09 -10.54 15.14
N SER A 222 18.75 -9.34 15.54
CA SER A 222 19.72 -8.34 15.96
C SER A 222 20.50 -8.75 17.22
N PRO A 223 21.79 -8.40 17.31
CA PRO A 223 22.53 -8.55 18.56
C PRO A 223 22.03 -7.61 19.66
N LEU A 224 21.24 -6.58 19.32
CA LEU A 224 20.65 -5.63 20.27
C LEU A 224 19.19 -6.00 20.55
N VAL A 225 18.87 -6.14 21.84
CA VAL A 225 17.50 -6.41 22.31
C VAL A 225 17.00 -5.22 23.07
N SER A 226 15.81 -4.73 22.71
CA SER A 226 15.13 -3.68 23.46
C SER A 226 14.75 -4.18 24.86
N VAL A 227 15.14 -3.44 25.89
CA VAL A 227 14.82 -3.74 27.30
C VAL A 227 13.67 -2.84 27.75
N SER A 228 13.73 -1.56 27.41
CA SER A 228 12.64 -0.60 27.68
C SER A 228 12.47 0.36 26.51
N VAL A 229 11.21 0.73 26.24
CA VAL A 229 10.85 1.73 25.23
C VAL A 229 10.13 2.86 25.94
N PRO A 230 10.58 4.11 25.83
CA PRO A 230 9.85 5.26 26.37
C PRO A 230 8.47 5.39 25.72
N THR A 231 7.51 5.90 26.45
CA THR A 231 6.21 6.29 25.92
C THR A 231 6.40 7.38 24.85
N GLU A 232 5.70 7.29 23.72
CA GLU A 232 5.93 8.08 22.51
C GLU A 232 5.99 9.60 22.73
N GLY A 233 7.06 10.20 22.22
CA GLY A 233 7.27 11.64 22.10
C GLY A 233 8.74 11.97 21.86
N PRO A 234 9.08 13.11 21.21
CA PRO A 234 10.45 13.58 21.16
C PRO A 234 10.90 13.87 22.59
N ILE A 235 11.97 13.22 23.01
CA ILE A 235 12.44 13.29 24.40
C ILE A 235 12.90 14.71 24.72
N ILE A 236 12.18 15.37 25.60
CA ILE A 236 12.64 16.53 26.40
C ILE A 236 12.44 16.23 27.88
N LEU A 237 12.32 14.98 28.29
CA LEU A 237 12.31 14.63 29.70
C LEU A 237 13.60 13.90 30.03
N GLU A 238 14.37 14.47 30.96
CA GLU A 238 15.75 14.07 31.33
C GLU A 238 15.90 12.63 31.83
N ASN A 239 14.87 11.81 31.91
CA ASN A 239 14.91 10.50 32.58
C ASN A 239 14.31 9.31 31.83
N GLU A 240 13.79 9.44 30.61
CA GLU A 240 13.29 8.29 29.84
C GLU A 240 14.16 8.05 28.60
N HIS A 241 15.06 7.08 28.70
CA HIS A 241 15.91 6.64 27.59
C HIS A 241 15.49 5.25 27.12
N ALA A 242 15.53 5.04 25.81
CA ALA A 242 15.40 3.69 25.29
C ALA A 242 16.62 2.86 25.71
N GLU A 243 16.39 1.70 26.31
CA GLU A 243 17.45 0.81 26.75
C GLU A 243 17.52 -0.43 25.88
N TYR A 244 18.74 -0.77 25.49
CA TYR A 244 19.05 -1.98 24.73
C TYR A 244 20.12 -2.78 25.47
N ARG A 245 20.06 -4.09 25.28
CA ARG A 245 21.10 -5.00 25.78
C ARG A 245 21.75 -5.74 24.60
N LEU A 246 23.07 -5.82 24.61
CA LEU A 246 23.82 -6.70 23.72
C LEU A 246 23.65 -8.15 24.16
N LYS A 247 23.34 -9.05 23.19
CA LYS A 247 23.26 -10.52 23.39
C LYS A 247 24.64 -11.14 23.48
#